data_b5f35c457a08bbfba476dfde901cfde2
#
_entry.id   b5f35c457a08bbfba476dfde901cfde2
#
_cell.length_a   1.000
_cell.length_b   1.000
_cell.length_c   1.000
_cell.angle_alpha   90.00
_cell.angle_beta   90.00
_cell.angle_gamma   90.00
#
_symmetry.space_group_name_H-M   'P 1'
#
loop_
_entity.id
_entity.type
_entity.pdbx_description
1 polymer ?
#
loop_
_entity_poly.entity_id
_entity_poly.type
_entity_poly.pdbx_seq_one_letter_code
_entity_poly.pdbx_strand_id
1 'polypeptide(L)'
;MLLRTNKYRTIALLSFILVLVAAVCASIVYGYTNTSWSMAYKAFTGFSGSNEHLVIKNVRLPRALIAVTVGASLGVAGALMQAMTKNPLASPGIFGVNAGAGFFVVGALFFFHVGSLQTIAWISFFGAAFAALVVYFVGSLGREGLTPVKLTLAGAAMSALFSSLTQGMLSVNEAALEQALFWLAGSVQGRDLSLLVSVLPYIVPAFIISFLLGSKINVLTMGEEVAKSLGQKTWLIKALMAVSIILLAGGSVAVAGPIGFIGIVIPHFAKFIVGHDHRWVLPYLSLIHI
;
A
#
# COMPACT_ATOMS: atom_id res chain seq x y z
N MET A 1 2.05 24.96 -3.03
CA MET A 1 1.38 24.83 -1.71
C MET A 1 0.17 25.72 -1.68
N LEU A 2 -1.04 25.14 -1.62
CA LEU A 2 -2.31 25.86 -1.60
C LEU A 2 -2.69 26.33 -0.20
N LEU A 3 -2.51 25.48 0.81
CA LEU A 3 -2.92 25.77 2.19
C LEU A 3 -1.72 26.25 3.01
N ARG A 4 -1.69 27.55 3.33
CA ARG A 4 -0.54 28.19 3.99
C ARG A 4 -0.60 28.15 5.52
N THR A 5 -1.81 28.13 6.11
CA THR A 5 -1.97 28.17 7.57
C THR A 5 -2.50 26.84 8.12
N ASN A 6 -2.16 26.55 9.38
CA ASN A 6 -2.60 25.32 10.03
C ASN A 6 -4.14 25.26 10.14
N LYS A 7 -4.82 26.41 10.33
CA LYS A 7 -6.28 26.49 10.35
C LYS A 7 -6.89 25.97 9.03
N TYR A 8 -6.41 26.44 7.88
CA TYR A 8 -6.93 26.00 6.58
C TYR A 8 -6.56 24.52 6.30
N ARG A 9 -5.39 24.06 6.73
CA ARG A 9 -5.04 22.64 6.64
C ARG A 9 -5.99 21.78 7.46
N THR A 10 -6.30 22.15 8.71
CA THR A 10 -7.26 21.38 9.52
C THR A 10 -8.65 21.37 8.91
N ILE A 11 -9.17 22.52 8.46
CA ILE A 11 -10.49 22.60 7.81
C ILE A 11 -10.53 21.72 6.57
N ALA A 12 -9.53 21.81 5.71
CA ALA A 12 -9.45 20.98 4.51
C ALA A 12 -9.32 19.49 4.84
N LEU A 13 -8.57 19.11 5.89
CA LEU A 13 -8.49 17.73 6.34
C LEU A 13 -9.86 17.17 6.73
N LEU A 14 -10.62 17.94 7.51
CA LEU A 14 -11.99 17.57 7.88
C LEU A 14 -12.91 17.47 6.64
N SER A 15 -12.75 18.38 5.67
CA SER A 15 -13.49 18.32 4.40
C SER A 15 -13.13 17.06 3.60
N PHE A 16 -11.86 16.68 3.54
CA PHE A 16 -11.44 15.44 2.88
C PHE A 16 -11.99 14.19 3.58
N ILE A 17 -12.05 14.18 4.91
CA ILE A 17 -12.72 13.11 5.67
C ILE A 17 -14.19 12.98 5.26
N LEU A 18 -14.91 14.10 5.18
CA LEU A 18 -16.32 14.10 4.76
C LEU A 18 -16.47 13.60 3.30
N VAL A 19 -15.60 14.04 2.40
CA VAL A 19 -15.58 13.57 1.01
C VAL A 19 -15.30 12.07 0.94
N LEU A 20 -14.32 11.57 1.72
CA LEU A 20 -14.00 10.14 1.80
C LEU A 20 -15.21 9.34 2.26
N VAL A 21 -15.86 9.75 3.36
CA VAL A 21 -17.05 9.07 3.87
C VAL A 21 -18.18 9.10 2.84
N ALA A 22 -18.42 10.24 2.20
CA ALA A 22 -19.43 10.35 1.14
C ALA A 22 -19.11 9.43 -0.07
N ALA A 23 -17.84 9.35 -0.49
CA ALA A 23 -17.40 8.48 -1.58
C ALA A 23 -17.55 6.99 -1.22
N VAL A 24 -17.21 6.59 0.01
CA VAL A 24 -17.43 5.23 0.52
C VAL A 24 -18.92 4.89 0.52
N CYS A 25 -19.76 5.76 1.06
CA CYS A 25 -21.22 5.57 1.07
C CYS A 25 -21.77 5.49 -0.36
N ALA A 26 -21.33 6.36 -1.26
CA ALA A 26 -21.71 6.33 -2.67
C ALA A 26 -21.26 5.02 -3.34
N SER A 27 -20.03 4.55 -3.08
CA SER A 27 -19.51 3.28 -3.61
C SER A 27 -20.30 2.05 -3.14
N ILE A 28 -20.90 2.11 -1.94
CA ILE A 28 -21.77 1.05 -1.39
C ILE A 28 -23.14 1.08 -2.09
N VAL A 29 -23.67 2.27 -2.38
CA VAL A 29 -25.01 2.43 -2.94
C VAL A 29 -25.02 2.30 -4.47
N TYR A 30 -24.06 2.92 -5.17
CA TYR A 30 -24.05 2.96 -6.63
C TYR A 30 -23.20 1.82 -7.22
N GLY A 31 -23.70 1.23 -8.32
CA GLY A 31 -23.01 0.17 -9.05
C GLY A 31 -23.91 -0.47 -10.10
N TYR A 32 -23.45 -1.56 -10.72
CA TYR A 32 -24.16 -2.27 -11.80
C TYR A 32 -25.57 -2.74 -11.38
N THR A 33 -25.71 -3.31 -10.19
CA THR A 33 -27.01 -3.66 -9.62
C THR A 33 -27.66 -2.40 -9.06
N ASN A 34 -28.91 -2.12 -9.49
CA ASN A 34 -29.66 -0.97 -9.00
C ASN A 34 -30.02 -1.14 -7.52
N THR A 35 -29.48 -0.29 -6.66
CA THR A 35 -29.81 -0.24 -5.24
C THR A 35 -30.05 1.20 -4.81
N SER A 36 -30.84 1.38 -3.76
CA SER A 36 -31.17 2.69 -3.20
C SER A 36 -30.52 2.87 -1.82
N TRP A 37 -30.45 4.12 -1.37
CA TRP A 37 -30.01 4.47 0.00
C TRP A 37 -30.82 3.75 1.08
N SER A 38 -32.14 3.60 0.84
CA SER A 38 -33.03 2.85 1.76
C SER A 38 -32.67 1.37 1.80
N MET A 39 -32.37 0.74 0.66
CA MET A 39 -31.93 -0.66 0.59
C MET A 39 -30.57 -0.83 1.29
N ALA A 40 -29.62 0.09 1.07
CA ALA A 40 -28.33 0.05 1.76
C ALA A 40 -28.51 0.14 3.27
N TYR A 41 -29.34 1.04 3.78
CA TYR A 41 -29.65 1.13 5.20
C TYR A 41 -30.27 -0.17 5.73
N LYS A 42 -31.29 -0.71 5.02
CA LYS A 42 -31.96 -1.96 5.41
C LYS A 42 -31.03 -3.19 5.36
N ALA A 43 -30.03 -3.20 4.49
CA ALA A 43 -29.04 -4.29 4.44
C ALA A 43 -28.29 -4.46 5.77
N PHE A 44 -28.13 -3.36 6.55
CA PHE A 44 -27.47 -3.40 7.86
C PHE A 44 -28.43 -3.51 9.04
N THR A 45 -29.63 -2.95 8.95
CA THR A 45 -30.60 -2.89 10.06
C THR A 45 -31.66 -3.97 10.04
N GLY A 46 -32.01 -4.52 8.85
CA GLY A 46 -33.06 -5.51 8.65
C GLY A 46 -32.72 -6.42 7.48
N PHE A 47 -31.64 -7.19 7.59
CA PHE A 47 -31.16 -8.07 6.53
C PHE A 47 -32.19 -9.12 6.14
N SER A 48 -32.68 -9.07 4.89
CA SER A 48 -33.70 -9.97 4.35
C SER A 48 -33.14 -11.12 3.51
N GLY A 49 -31.84 -11.13 3.22
CA GLY A 49 -31.23 -12.11 2.32
C GLY A 49 -31.51 -11.87 0.83
N SER A 50 -32.11 -10.73 0.45
CA SER A 50 -32.31 -10.38 -0.95
C SER A 50 -30.98 -10.19 -1.68
N ASN A 51 -30.98 -10.36 -3.02
CA ASN A 51 -29.78 -10.19 -3.85
C ASN A 51 -29.12 -8.81 -3.66
N GLU A 52 -29.92 -7.76 -3.51
CA GLU A 52 -29.45 -6.40 -3.28
C GLU A 52 -28.70 -6.29 -1.93
N HIS A 53 -29.25 -6.90 -0.87
CA HIS A 53 -28.61 -6.93 0.45
C HIS A 53 -27.31 -7.74 0.43
N LEU A 54 -27.28 -8.87 -0.29
CA LEU A 54 -26.07 -9.68 -0.46
C LEU A 54 -24.99 -8.91 -1.23
N VAL A 55 -25.35 -8.23 -2.34
CA VAL A 55 -24.42 -7.40 -3.12
C VAL A 55 -23.84 -6.28 -2.27
N ILE A 56 -24.68 -5.60 -1.49
CA ILE A 56 -24.23 -4.50 -0.60
C ILE A 56 -23.22 -5.01 0.43
N LYS A 57 -23.54 -6.09 1.15
CA LYS A 57 -22.72 -6.60 2.26
C LYS A 57 -21.48 -7.35 1.82
N ASN A 58 -21.60 -8.20 0.80
CA ASN A 58 -20.56 -9.18 0.45
C ASN A 58 -19.69 -8.73 -0.72
N VAL A 59 -20.12 -7.72 -1.50
CA VAL A 59 -19.36 -7.25 -2.66
C VAL A 59 -18.94 -5.79 -2.50
N ARG A 60 -19.90 -4.88 -2.27
CA ARG A 60 -19.63 -3.45 -2.32
C ARG A 60 -18.94 -2.92 -1.07
N LEU A 61 -19.38 -3.34 0.11
CA LEU A 61 -18.77 -2.95 1.38
C LEU A 61 -17.31 -3.43 1.46
N PRO A 62 -16.98 -4.72 1.23
CA PRO A 62 -15.59 -5.17 1.19
C PRO A 62 -14.75 -4.39 0.20
N ARG A 63 -15.24 -4.20 -1.04
CA ARG A 63 -14.54 -3.45 -2.08
C ARG A 63 -14.21 -2.02 -1.63
N ALA A 64 -15.18 -1.30 -1.06
CA ALA A 64 -15.01 0.08 -0.61
C ALA A 64 -13.98 0.17 0.52
N LEU A 65 -14.07 -0.69 1.54
CA LEU A 65 -13.14 -0.71 2.67
C LEU A 65 -11.71 -1.12 2.26
N ILE A 66 -11.60 -2.10 1.37
CA ILE A 66 -10.31 -2.52 0.81
C ILE A 66 -9.69 -1.40 0.00
N ALA A 67 -10.45 -0.72 -0.87
CA ALA A 67 -9.96 0.39 -1.67
C ALA A 67 -9.41 1.52 -0.80
N VAL A 68 -10.13 1.91 0.26
CA VAL A 68 -9.67 2.93 1.23
C VAL A 68 -8.39 2.49 1.91
N THR A 69 -8.34 1.27 2.44
CA THR A 69 -7.18 0.80 3.19
C THR A 69 -5.94 0.64 2.31
N VAL A 70 -6.10 0.04 1.12
CA VAL A 70 -5.01 -0.17 0.16
C VAL A 70 -4.50 1.16 -0.39
N GLY A 71 -5.40 2.06 -0.77
CA GLY A 71 -5.02 3.37 -1.30
C GLY A 71 -4.28 4.21 -0.26
N ALA A 72 -4.79 4.27 0.97
CA ALA A 72 -4.11 4.94 2.10
C ALA A 72 -2.72 4.33 2.36
N SER A 73 -2.64 3.01 2.41
CA SER A 73 -1.39 2.27 2.68
C SER A 73 -0.34 2.55 1.61
N LEU A 74 -0.71 2.45 0.33
CA LEU A 74 0.21 2.72 -0.78
C LEU A 74 0.62 4.19 -0.85
N GLY A 75 -0.30 5.12 -0.56
CA GLY A 75 0.02 6.55 -0.50
C GLY A 75 1.05 6.88 0.58
N VAL A 76 0.83 6.39 1.81
CA VAL A 76 1.77 6.59 2.93
C VAL A 76 3.09 5.88 2.67
N ALA A 77 3.08 4.61 2.23
CA ALA A 77 4.29 3.87 1.88
C ALA A 77 5.10 4.59 0.79
N GLY A 78 4.41 5.18 -0.21
CA GLY A 78 5.02 5.99 -1.25
C GLY A 78 5.74 7.22 -0.71
N ALA A 79 5.09 7.98 0.18
CA ALA A 79 5.72 9.16 0.79
C ALA A 79 6.93 8.81 1.65
N LEU A 80 6.85 7.72 2.41
CA LEU A 80 8.00 7.22 3.19
C LEU A 80 9.15 6.83 2.26
N MET A 81 8.85 6.15 1.15
CA MET A 81 9.84 5.75 0.16
C MET A 81 10.51 6.95 -0.51
N GLN A 82 9.72 7.95 -0.91
CA GLN A 82 10.23 9.21 -1.47
C GLN A 82 11.14 9.95 -0.48
N ALA A 83 10.76 10.00 0.81
CA ALA A 83 11.58 10.63 1.85
C ALA A 83 12.88 9.86 2.09
N MET A 84 12.84 8.52 2.11
CA MET A 84 13.99 7.66 2.40
C MET A 84 15.01 7.67 1.25
N THR A 85 14.54 7.67 0.00
CA THR A 85 15.39 7.69 -1.19
C THR A 85 15.74 9.09 -1.67
N LYS A 86 15.14 10.13 -1.08
CA LYS A 86 15.23 11.54 -1.53
C LYS A 86 14.87 11.68 -3.03
N ASN A 87 14.02 10.79 -3.52
CA ASN A 87 13.57 10.78 -4.91
C ASN A 87 12.04 10.93 -4.96
N PRO A 88 11.50 11.99 -5.54
CA PRO A 88 10.07 12.21 -5.62
C PRO A 88 9.32 11.19 -6.49
N LEU A 89 10.02 10.46 -7.36
CA LEU A 89 9.46 9.41 -8.21
C LEU A 89 9.55 8.00 -7.60
N ALA A 90 10.06 7.89 -6.38
CA ALA A 90 10.16 6.61 -5.71
C ALA A 90 8.79 6.08 -5.30
N SER A 91 8.63 4.76 -5.42
CA SER A 91 7.45 4.01 -4.98
C SER A 91 7.88 2.79 -4.16
N PRO A 92 6.97 2.15 -3.41
CA PRO A 92 7.28 0.91 -2.68
C PRO A 92 7.81 -0.23 -3.57
N GLY A 93 7.50 -0.19 -4.88
CA GLY A 93 8.01 -1.14 -5.87
C GLY A 93 9.55 -1.16 -5.98
N ILE A 94 10.23 -0.07 -5.59
CA ILE A 94 11.70 -0.02 -5.54
C ILE A 94 12.27 -1.06 -4.54
N PHE A 95 11.53 -1.44 -3.52
CA PHE A 95 11.91 -2.57 -2.65
C PHE A 95 11.63 -3.94 -3.25
N GLY A 96 11.17 -4.03 -4.49
CA GLY A 96 10.82 -5.29 -5.13
C GLY A 96 9.56 -5.96 -4.56
N VAL A 97 8.76 -5.25 -3.77
CA VAL A 97 7.58 -5.75 -3.06
C VAL A 97 6.61 -6.47 -4.01
N ASN A 98 6.23 -5.82 -5.12
CA ASN A 98 5.30 -6.40 -6.08
C ASN A 98 5.89 -7.61 -6.83
N ALA A 99 7.16 -7.51 -7.26
CA ALA A 99 7.83 -8.59 -7.99
C ALA A 99 8.07 -9.82 -7.09
N GLY A 100 8.48 -9.60 -5.84
CA GLY A 100 8.66 -10.67 -4.87
C GLY A 100 7.33 -11.34 -4.51
N ALA A 101 6.28 -10.56 -4.26
CA ALA A 101 4.94 -11.09 -4.02
C ALA A 101 4.48 -11.96 -5.21
N GLY A 102 4.64 -11.46 -6.44
CA GLY A 102 4.30 -12.20 -7.66
C GLY A 102 5.07 -13.50 -7.81
N PHE A 103 6.39 -13.47 -7.58
CA PHE A 103 7.23 -14.65 -7.64
C PHE A 103 6.79 -15.73 -6.65
N PHE A 104 6.55 -15.38 -5.39
CA PHE A 104 6.12 -16.34 -4.38
C PHE A 104 4.72 -16.89 -4.66
N VAL A 105 3.78 -16.06 -5.11
CA VAL A 105 2.42 -16.52 -5.47
C VAL A 105 2.47 -17.45 -6.67
N VAL A 106 3.16 -17.06 -7.74
CA VAL A 106 3.29 -17.92 -8.93
C VAL A 106 4.02 -19.22 -8.60
N GLY A 107 5.08 -19.17 -7.79
CA GLY A 107 5.75 -20.36 -7.30
C GLY A 107 4.82 -21.28 -6.51
N ALA A 108 3.96 -20.73 -5.65
CA ALA A 108 2.98 -21.51 -4.91
C ALA A 108 1.91 -22.15 -5.80
N LEU A 109 1.43 -21.44 -6.81
CA LEU A 109 0.51 -21.98 -7.81
C LEU A 109 1.18 -23.06 -8.64
N PHE A 110 2.43 -22.85 -9.05
CA PHE A 110 3.19 -23.77 -9.90
C PHE A 110 3.53 -25.08 -9.21
N PHE A 111 4.06 -25.02 -7.97
CA PHE A 111 4.58 -26.21 -7.26
C PHE A 111 3.53 -26.87 -6.35
N PHE A 112 2.61 -26.09 -5.75
CA PHE A 112 1.72 -26.57 -4.69
C PHE A 112 0.24 -26.49 -5.04
N HIS A 113 -0.14 -25.94 -6.20
CA HIS A 113 -1.53 -25.84 -6.68
C HIS A 113 -2.47 -25.20 -5.64
N VAL A 114 -2.03 -24.12 -4.99
CA VAL A 114 -2.75 -23.44 -3.91
C VAL A 114 -4.00 -22.76 -4.45
N GLY A 115 -5.21 -23.19 -4.01
CA GLY A 115 -6.49 -22.59 -4.45
C GLY A 115 -7.11 -21.59 -3.45
N SER A 116 -6.60 -21.48 -2.21
CA SER A 116 -7.18 -20.61 -1.19
C SER A 116 -6.66 -19.17 -1.33
N LEU A 117 -7.57 -18.20 -1.49
CA LEU A 117 -7.24 -16.77 -1.53
C LEU A 117 -6.53 -16.30 -0.25
N GLN A 118 -6.91 -16.85 0.90
CA GLN A 118 -6.27 -16.54 2.18
C GLN A 118 -4.82 -17.01 2.21
N THR A 119 -4.55 -18.21 1.72
CA THR A 119 -3.18 -18.75 1.63
C THR A 119 -2.34 -17.93 0.64
N ILE A 120 -2.89 -17.59 -0.52
CA ILE A 120 -2.24 -16.74 -1.53
C ILE A 120 -1.89 -15.36 -0.92
N ALA A 121 -2.80 -14.77 -0.15
CA ALA A 121 -2.54 -13.49 0.51
C ALA A 121 -1.34 -13.55 1.47
N TRP A 122 -1.25 -14.58 2.31
CA TRP A 122 -0.11 -14.76 3.21
C TRP A 122 1.20 -15.05 2.49
N ILE A 123 1.17 -15.87 1.44
CA ILE A 123 2.34 -16.15 0.59
C ILE A 123 2.82 -14.86 -0.09
N SER A 124 1.89 -14.07 -0.61
CA SER A 124 2.15 -12.78 -1.21
C SER A 124 2.78 -11.80 -0.22
N PHE A 125 2.21 -11.69 0.99
CA PHE A 125 2.75 -10.84 2.05
C PHE A 125 4.17 -11.24 2.45
N PHE A 126 4.40 -12.55 2.62
CA PHE A 126 5.74 -13.08 2.89
C PHE A 126 6.70 -12.79 1.75
N GLY A 127 6.29 -13.04 0.49
CA GLY A 127 7.10 -12.78 -0.70
C GLY A 127 7.48 -11.29 -0.84
N ALA A 128 6.53 -10.40 -0.55
CA ALA A 128 6.76 -8.96 -0.52
C ALA A 128 7.80 -8.56 0.55
N ALA A 129 7.64 -9.08 1.77
CA ALA A 129 8.56 -8.83 2.87
C ALA A 129 9.95 -9.41 2.60
N PHE A 130 10.02 -10.64 2.09
CA PHE A 130 11.27 -11.29 1.71
C PHE A 130 12.04 -10.49 0.66
N ALA A 131 11.37 -10.10 -0.43
CA ALA A 131 12.00 -9.30 -1.48
C ALA A 131 12.55 -7.97 -0.95
N ALA A 132 11.77 -7.27 -0.14
CA ALA A 132 12.19 -6.02 0.46
C ALA A 132 13.40 -6.19 1.41
N LEU A 133 13.43 -7.26 2.20
CA LEU A 133 14.56 -7.59 3.06
C LEU A 133 15.82 -7.91 2.24
N VAL A 134 15.70 -8.68 1.15
CA VAL A 134 16.81 -8.99 0.25
C VAL A 134 17.34 -7.71 -0.39
N VAL A 135 16.46 -6.84 -0.89
CA VAL A 135 16.85 -5.53 -1.48
C VAL A 135 17.55 -4.66 -0.44
N TYR A 136 17.02 -4.61 0.78
CA TYR A 136 17.64 -3.85 1.87
C TYR A 136 19.03 -4.39 2.22
N PHE A 137 19.17 -5.72 2.33
CA PHE A 137 20.42 -6.39 2.62
C PHE A 137 21.45 -6.14 1.51
N VAL A 138 21.09 -6.41 0.24
CA VAL A 138 21.97 -6.20 -0.92
C VAL A 138 22.37 -4.73 -1.05
N GLY A 139 21.42 -3.80 -0.88
CA GLY A 139 21.68 -2.36 -0.94
C GLY A 139 22.55 -1.84 0.20
N SER A 140 22.61 -2.55 1.32
CA SER A 140 23.45 -2.18 2.49
C SER A 140 24.88 -2.71 2.41
N LEU A 141 25.21 -3.59 1.46
CA LEU A 141 26.55 -4.15 1.34
C LEU A 141 27.60 -3.09 1.00
N GLY A 142 28.81 -3.30 1.52
CA GLY A 142 29.98 -2.43 1.32
C GLY A 142 30.13 -1.34 2.38
N ARG A 143 31.24 -0.60 2.30
CA ARG A 143 31.72 0.30 3.36
C ARG A 143 30.82 1.55 3.57
N GLU A 144 30.11 2.00 2.53
CA GLU A 144 29.28 3.19 2.62
C GLU A 144 27.88 2.93 3.21
N GLY A 145 27.53 1.64 3.45
CA GLY A 145 26.20 1.24 3.92
C GLY A 145 25.09 1.53 2.90
N LEU A 146 23.85 1.70 3.38
CA LEU A 146 22.67 1.91 2.56
C LEU A 146 22.59 3.34 2.03
N THR A 147 22.83 3.52 0.73
CA THR A 147 22.61 4.79 0.03
C THR A 147 21.35 4.71 -0.86
N PRO A 148 20.71 5.85 -1.19
CA PRO A 148 19.54 5.87 -2.08
C PRO A 148 19.80 5.22 -3.44
N VAL A 149 20.98 5.42 -4.01
CA VAL A 149 21.37 4.84 -5.30
C VAL A 149 21.50 3.32 -5.22
N LYS A 150 22.23 2.81 -4.21
CA LYS A 150 22.37 1.36 -3.99
C LYS A 150 21.02 0.69 -3.78
N LEU A 151 20.15 1.32 -2.99
CA LEU A 151 18.80 0.80 -2.76
C LEU A 151 17.99 0.68 -4.06
N THR A 152 18.04 1.71 -4.90
CA THR A 152 17.33 1.72 -6.18
C THR A 152 17.89 0.69 -7.15
N LEU A 153 19.22 0.56 -7.25
CA LEU A 153 19.87 -0.43 -8.12
C LEU A 153 19.62 -1.86 -7.65
N ALA A 154 19.76 -2.12 -6.34
CA ALA A 154 19.44 -3.43 -5.76
C ALA A 154 17.97 -3.81 -5.99
N GLY A 155 17.06 -2.86 -5.80
CA GLY A 155 15.63 -3.06 -6.04
C GLY A 155 15.31 -3.34 -7.50
N ALA A 156 15.91 -2.61 -8.43
CA ALA A 156 15.72 -2.86 -9.87
C ALA A 156 16.26 -4.25 -10.27
N ALA A 157 17.46 -4.61 -9.81
CA ALA A 157 18.06 -5.91 -10.10
C ALA A 157 17.22 -7.08 -9.54
N MET A 158 16.78 -6.97 -8.27
CA MET A 158 15.96 -8.01 -7.64
C MET A 158 14.56 -8.10 -8.27
N SER A 159 13.95 -6.95 -8.63
CA SER A 159 12.67 -6.94 -9.34
C SER A 159 12.78 -7.61 -10.70
N ALA A 160 13.85 -7.35 -11.45
CA ALA A 160 14.11 -8.02 -12.73
C ALA A 160 14.30 -9.53 -12.55
N LEU A 161 15.07 -9.94 -11.53
CA LEU A 161 15.29 -11.35 -11.23
C LEU A 161 13.97 -12.07 -10.89
N PHE A 162 13.19 -11.53 -9.94
CA PHE A 162 11.90 -12.13 -9.57
C PHE A 162 10.92 -12.16 -10.73
N SER A 163 10.85 -11.09 -11.52
CA SER A 163 9.97 -11.03 -12.70
C SER A 163 10.39 -12.04 -13.77
N SER A 164 11.68 -12.20 -14.03
CA SER A 164 12.20 -13.19 -14.99
C SER A 164 11.92 -14.63 -14.55
N LEU A 165 12.12 -14.94 -13.26
CA LEU A 165 11.79 -16.26 -12.72
C LEU A 165 10.28 -16.53 -12.76
N THR A 166 9.46 -15.51 -12.44
CA THR A 166 8.00 -15.59 -12.55
C THR A 166 7.58 -15.90 -13.98
N GLN A 167 8.11 -15.15 -14.95
CA GLN A 167 7.80 -15.36 -16.37
C GLN A 167 8.23 -16.74 -16.86
N GLY A 168 9.40 -17.22 -16.41
CA GLY A 168 9.89 -18.57 -16.70
C GLY A 168 8.91 -19.65 -16.20
N MET A 169 8.41 -19.54 -14.97
CA MET A 169 7.42 -20.47 -14.44
C MET A 169 6.09 -20.44 -15.21
N LEU A 170 5.61 -19.24 -15.54
CA LEU A 170 4.35 -19.06 -16.27
C LEU A 170 4.42 -19.57 -17.72
N SER A 171 5.59 -19.55 -18.36
CA SER A 171 5.76 -20.03 -19.73
C SER A 171 5.70 -21.56 -19.86
N VAL A 172 5.87 -22.28 -18.76
CA VAL A 172 5.90 -23.77 -18.74
C VAL A 172 4.57 -24.36 -18.27
N ASN A 173 3.73 -23.60 -17.54
CA ASN A 173 2.49 -24.11 -16.95
C ASN A 173 1.31 -23.19 -17.23
N GLU A 174 0.46 -23.58 -18.20
CA GLU A 174 -0.73 -22.83 -18.61
C GLU A 174 -1.77 -22.71 -17.49
N ALA A 175 -1.95 -23.73 -16.65
CA ALA A 175 -2.91 -23.68 -15.55
C ALA A 175 -2.46 -22.69 -14.46
N ALA A 176 -1.17 -22.64 -14.15
CA ALA A 176 -0.61 -21.62 -13.27
C ALA A 176 -0.73 -20.21 -13.88
N LEU A 177 -0.57 -20.08 -15.20
CA LEU A 177 -0.74 -18.81 -15.92
C LEU A 177 -2.16 -18.28 -15.77
N GLU A 178 -3.19 -19.08 -16.07
CA GLU A 178 -4.59 -18.65 -15.96
C GLU A 178 -4.95 -18.16 -14.56
N GLN A 179 -4.55 -18.90 -13.51
CA GLN A 179 -4.81 -18.52 -12.13
C GLN A 179 -4.03 -17.26 -11.72
N ALA A 180 -2.78 -17.15 -12.16
CA ALA A 180 -1.90 -16.02 -11.82
C ALA A 180 -2.32 -14.72 -12.50
N LEU A 181 -2.85 -14.75 -13.73
CA LEU A 181 -3.24 -13.55 -14.49
C LEU A 181 -4.19 -12.65 -13.71
N PHE A 182 -5.25 -13.25 -13.12
CA PHE A 182 -6.23 -12.50 -12.33
C PHE A 182 -5.63 -11.88 -11.05
N TRP A 183 -4.67 -12.58 -10.44
CA TRP A 183 -4.01 -12.07 -9.25
C TRP A 183 -2.97 -11.00 -9.60
N LEU A 184 -2.16 -11.23 -10.64
CA LEU A 184 -1.11 -10.31 -11.11
C LEU A 184 -1.68 -9.01 -11.70
N ALA A 185 -2.92 -9.03 -12.21
CA ALA A 185 -3.60 -7.82 -12.67
C ALA A 185 -3.85 -6.81 -11.55
N GLY A 186 -3.94 -7.27 -10.30
CA GLY A 186 -4.22 -6.45 -9.13
C GLY A 186 -5.64 -5.84 -9.16
N SER A 187 -6.46 -6.14 -8.17
CA SER A 187 -7.84 -5.62 -8.09
C SER A 187 -8.34 -5.64 -6.66
N VAL A 188 -9.11 -4.61 -6.30
CA VAL A 188 -9.90 -4.57 -5.05
C VAL A 188 -11.25 -5.26 -5.20
N GLN A 189 -11.64 -5.66 -6.43
CA GLN A 189 -12.90 -6.31 -6.71
C GLN A 189 -12.81 -7.81 -6.45
N GLY A 190 -13.90 -8.42 -5.94
CA GLY A 190 -13.96 -9.86 -5.68
C GLY A 190 -13.09 -10.32 -4.52
N ARG A 191 -12.74 -9.42 -3.61
CA ARG A 191 -11.97 -9.72 -2.41
C ARG A 191 -12.86 -9.73 -1.17
N ASP A 192 -12.69 -10.74 -0.33
CA ASP A 192 -13.44 -10.87 0.92
C ASP A 192 -12.92 -9.93 2.01
N LEU A 193 -13.82 -9.47 2.86
CA LEU A 193 -13.48 -8.63 4.00
C LEU A 193 -12.54 -9.35 4.99
N SER A 194 -12.61 -10.68 5.07
CA SER A 194 -11.73 -11.50 5.89
C SER A 194 -10.24 -11.33 5.55
N LEU A 195 -9.92 -11.13 4.25
CA LEU A 195 -8.56 -10.84 3.81
C LEU A 195 -8.07 -9.49 4.38
N LEU A 196 -8.92 -8.47 4.34
CA LEU A 196 -8.59 -7.18 4.93
C LEU A 196 -8.37 -7.30 6.42
N VAL A 197 -9.29 -7.94 7.14
CA VAL A 197 -9.22 -8.12 8.60
C VAL A 197 -7.93 -8.85 9.00
N SER A 198 -7.48 -9.83 8.23
CA SER A 198 -6.26 -10.59 8.51
C SER A 198 -4.97 -9.77 8.42
N VAL A 199 -4.94 -8.71 7.60
CA VAL A 199 -3.76 -7.85 7.45
C VAL A 199 -3.82 -6.57 8.29
N LEU A 200 -4.98 -6.18 8.81
CA LEU A 200 -5.14 -4.98 9.65
C LEU A 200 -4.20 -4.95 10.86
N PRO A 201 -3.93 -6.06 11.59
CA PRO A 201 -2.98 -6.07 12.71
C PRO A 201 -1.55 -5.62 12.33
N TYR A 202 -1.20 -5.68 11.06
CA TYR A 202 0.10 -5.25 10.53
C TYR A 202 0.05 -3.84 9.95
N ILE A 203 -1.04 -3.52 9.25
CA ILE A 203 -1.24 -2.22 8.61
C ILE A 203 -1.46 -1.11 9.65
N VAL A 204 -2.27 -1.34 10.68
CA VAL A 204 -2.60 -0.32 11.68
C VAL A 204 -1.37 0.14 12.48
N PRO A 205 -0.52 -0.75 13.04
CA PRO A 205 0.72 -0.31 13.69
C PRO A 205 1.66 0.43 12.73
N ALA A 206 1.73 0.02 11.45
CA ALA A 206 2.56 0.68 10.46
C ALA A 206 2.08 2.11 10.17
N PHE A 207 0.78 2.39 10.14
CA PHE A 207 0.23 3.75 10.08
C PHE A 207 0.62 4.56 11.32
N ILE A 208 0.44 4.00 12.52
CA ILE A 208 0.77 4.68 13.77
C ILE A 208 2.24 5.06 13.78
N ILE A 209 3.14 4.12 13.47
CA ILE A 209 4.58 4.38 13.38
C ILE A 209 4.86 5.49 12.36
N SER A 210 4.26 5.42 11.17
CA SER A 210 4.46 6.41 10.11
C SER A 210 4.06 7.81 10.55
N PHE A 211 2.92 7.97 11.20
CA PHE A 211 2.44 9.27 11.69
C PHE A 211 3.33 9.83 12.81
N LEU A 212 3.78 8.99 13.73
CA LEU A 212 4.71 9.37 14.79
C LEU A 212 6.10 9.79 14.25
N LEU A 213 6.49 9.26 13.09
CA LEU A 213 7.74 9.62 12.43
C LEU A 213 7.68 10.94 11.66
N GLY A 214 6.52 11.55 11.43
CA GLY A 214 6.34 12.69 10.54
C GLY A 214 7.33 13.85 10.79
N SER A 215 7.52 14.27 12.05
CA SER A 215 8.50 15.30 12.40
C SER A 215 9.95 14.86 12.19
N LYS A 216 10.26 13.60 12.49
CA LYS A 216 11.61 13.04 12.33
C LYS A 216 11.98 12.89 10.85
N ILE A 217 11.00 12.57 10.00
CA ILE A 217 11.16 12.52 8.54
C ILE A 217 11.48 13.91 7.98
N ASN A 218 10.84 14.98 8.48
CA ASN A 218 11.15 16.34 8.06
C ASN A 218 12.62 16.69 8.29
N VAL A 219 13.16 16.34 9.46
CA VAL A 219 14.57 16.57 9.75
C VAL A 219 15.48 15.70 8.89
N LEU A 220 15.14 14.43 8.68
CA LEU A 220 15.91 13.51 7.84
C LEU A 220 16.00 13.99 6.38
N THR A 221 14.93 14.61 5.85
CA THR A 221 14.91 15.16 4.50
C THR A 221 15.81 16.39 4.31
N MET A 222 16.17 17.11 5.39
CA MET A 222 17.14 18.21 5.36
C MET A 222 18.58 17.71 5.14
N GLY A 223 18.87 16.46 5.44
CA GLY A 223 20.16 15.82 5.27
C GLY A 223 20.47 14.87 6.42
N GLU A 224 21.19 13.78 6.14
CA GLU A 224 21.52 12.80 7.18
C GLU A 224 22.51 13.37 8.23
N GLU A 225 23.47 14.16 7.77
CA GLU A 225 24.43 14.83 8.66
C GLU A 225 23.74 15.85 9.58
N VAL A 226 22.82 16.64 9.01
CA VAL A 226 21.98 17.57 9.78
C VAL A 226 21.11 16.81 10.79
N ALA A 227 20.51 15.71 10.39
CA ALA A 227 19.71 14.90 11.30
C ALA A 227 20.55 14.31 12.45
N LYS A 228 21.77 13.84 12.18
CA LYS A 228 22.71 13.35 13.19
C LYS A 228 23.18 14.45 14.14
N SER A 229 23.51 15.65 13.62
CA SER A 229 23.92 16.78 14.45
C SER A 229 22.81 17.27 15.39
N LEU A 230 21.53 17.08 15.00
CA LEU A 230 20.35 17.31 15.85
C LEU A 230 20.02 16.14 16.79
N GLY A 231 20.92 15.16 16.92
CA GLY A 231 20.78 14.02 17.83
C GLY A 231 19.85 12.91 17.36
N GLN A 232 19.44 12.89 16.08
CA GLN A 232 18.61 11.82 15.56
C GLN A 232 19.40 10.53 15.31
N LYS A 233 18.88 9.41 15.78
CA LYS A 233 19.34 8.06 15.42
C LYS A 233 18.81 7.70 14.03
N THR A 234 19.46 8.20 12.97
CA THR A 234 18.99 8.10 11.58
C THR A 234 18.79 6.67 11.12
N TRP A 235 19.62 5.72 11.58
CA TRP A 235 19.48 4.30 11.26
C TRP A 235 18.14 3.73 11.77
N LEU A 236 17.74 4.08 13.00
CA LEU A 236 16.47 3.62 13.59
C LEU A 236 15.27 4.20 12.84
N ILE A 237 15.34 5.49 12.48
CA ILE A 237 14.26 6.14 11.71
C ILE A 237 14.13 5.47 10.34
N LYS A 238 15.24 5.25 9.62
CA LYS A 238 15.23 4.53 8.33
C LYS A 238 14.71 3.10 8.46
N ALA A 239 15.11 2.37 9.52
CA ALA A 239 14.62 1.02 9.77
C ALA A 239 13.10 1.00 10.04
N LEU A 240 12.58 1.91 10.86
CA LEU A 240 11.15 2.03 11.13
C LEU A 240 10.36 2.44 9.86
N MET A 241 10.91 3.34 9.03
CA MET A 241 10.33 3.68 7.74
C MET A 241 10.29 2.46 6.81
N ALA A 242 11.38 1.70 6.71
CA ALA A 242 11.46 0.49 5.88
C ALA A 242 10.44 -0.57 6.33
N VAL A 243 10.35 -0.84 7.63
CA VAL A 243 9.35 -1.75 8.20
C VAL A 243 7.92 -1.26 7.88
N SER A 244 7.64 0.03 8.07
CA SER A 244 6.32 0.59 7.73
C SER A 244 6.00 0.45 6.25
N ILE A 245 6.96 0.70 5.35
CA ILE A 245 6.78 0.50 3.90
C ILE A 245 6.45 -0.96 3.59
N ILE A 246 7.20 -1.91 4.16
CA ILE A 246 6.99 -3.35 3.94
C ILE A 246 5.59 -3.77 4.41
N LEU A 247 5.18 -3.34 5.61
CA LEU A 247 3.89 -3.72 6.18
C LEU A 247 2.72 -3.08 5.41
N LEU A 248 2.81 -1.80 5.04
CA LEU A 248 1.77 -1.09 4.31
C LEU A 248 1.66 -1.60 2.86
N ALA A 249 2.77 -1.67 2.13
CA ALA A 249 2.77 -2.11 0.75
C ALA A 249 2.55 -3.62 0.64
N GLY A 250 3.21 -4.43 1.48
CA GLY A 250 3.03 -5.87 1.52
C GLY A 250 1.61 -6.27 1.89
N GLY A 251 1.02 -5.63 2.92
CA GLY A 251 -0.38 -5.83 3.28
C GLY A 251 -1.35 -5.44 2.15
N SER A 252 -1.05 -4.36 1.42
CA SER A 252 -1.84 -3.94 0.26
C SER A 252 -1.79 -4.98 -0.86
N VAL A 253 -0.59 -5.49 -1.19
CA VAL A 253 -0.40 -6.52 -2.22
C VAL A 253 -1.06 -7.84 -1.81
N ALA A 254 -1.01 -8.20 -0.52
CA ALA A 254 -1.65 -9.40 -0.01
C ALA A 254 -3.17 -9.41 -0.23
N VAL A 255 -3.83 -8.26 -0.08
CA VAL A 255 -5.29 -8.14 -0.24
C VAL A 255 -5.70 -7.89 -1.69
N ALA A 256 -5.02 -6.98 -2.38
CA ALA A 256 -5.46 -6.48 -3.67
C ALA A 256 -4.60 -6.95 -4.85
N GLY A 257 -3.51 -7.68 -4.60
CA GLY A 257 -2.49 -7.96 -5.61
C GLY A 257 -1.61 -6.73 -5.90
N PRO A 258 -0.71 -6.82 -6.88
CA PRO A 258 0.22 -5.75 -7.21
C PRO A 258 -0.51 -4.55 -7.83
N ILE A 259 -0.55 -3.43 -7.10
CA ILE A 259 -1.09 -2.16 -7.58
C ILE A 259 0.06 -1.16 -7.69
N GLY A 260 0.19 -0.54 -8.85
CA GLY A 260 1.19 0.48 -9.14
C GLY A 260 0.63 1.91 -9.08
N PHE A 261 1.51 2.89 -9.29
CA PHE A 261 1.21 4.30 -9.50
C PHE A 261 0.74 5.11 -8.29
N ILE A 262 -0.14 4.56 -7.42
CA ILE A 262 -0.73 5.26 -6.27
C ILE A 262 0.38 5.87 -5.38
N GLY A 263 1.40 5.07 -5.05
CA GLY A 263 2.53 5.50 -4.20
C GLY A 263 3.43 6.57 -4.84
N ILE A 264 3.31 6.83 -6.13
CA ILE A 264 4.03 7.93 -6.80
C ILE A 264 3.14 9.18 -6.84
N VAL A 265 1.93 9.04 -7.32
CA VAL A 265 1.04 10.17 -7.70
C VAL A 265 0.45 10.85 -6.47
N ILE A 266 -0.08 10.07 -5.53
CA ILE A 266 -0.80 10.63 -4.37
C ILE A 266 0.09 11.49 -3.47
N PRO A 267 1.37 11.14 -3.16
CA PRO A 267 2.26 12.02 -2.43
C PRO A 267 2.51 13.38 -3.11
N HIS A 268 2.51 13.43 -4.44
CA HIS A 268 2.63 14.70 -5.17
C HIS A 268 1.43 15.60 -4.94
N PHE A 269 0.21 15.06 -5.06
CA PHE A 269 -1.01 15.82 -4.78
C PHE A 269 -1.06 16.32 -3.34
N ALA A 270 -0.75 15.47 -2.37
CA ALA A 270 -0.74 15.88 -0.96
C ALA A 270 0.27 17.01 -0.73
N LYS A 271 1.51 16.88 -1.23
CA LYS A 271 2.54 17.91 -1.11
C LYS A 271 2.15 19.22 -1.81
N PHE A 272 1.46 19.15 -2.96
CA PHE A 272 0.95 20.32 -3.65
C PHE A 272 -0.07 21.09 -2.80
N ILE A 273 -0.94 20.40 -2.08
CA ILE A 273 -1.98 20.98 -1.22
C ILE A 273 -1.38 21.54 0.07
N VAL A 274 -0.66 20.72 0.86
CA VAL A 274 -0.26 21.07 2.23
C VAL A 274 1.21 21.43 2.39
N GLY A 275 2.02 21.31 1.33
CA GLY A 275 3.47 21.52 1.36
C GLY A 275 4.22 20.25 1.75
N HIS A 276 5.49 20.41 2.15
CA HIS A 276 6.42 19.28 2.37
C HIS A 276 6.48 18.79 3.82
N ASP A 277 5.69 19.36 4.72
CA ASP A 277 5.67 18.95 6.13
C ASP A 277 4.97 17.60 6.29
N HIS A 278 5.72 16.55 6.56
CA HIS A 278 5.20 15.18 6.68
C HIS A 278 4.20 15.01 7.83
N ARG A 279 4.16 15.91 8.82
CA ARG A 279 3.10 15.91 9.85
C ARG A 279 1.71 16.16 9.26
N TRP A 280 1.65 16.88 8.13
CA TRP A 280 0.43 17.14 7.38
C TRP A 280 0.29 16.22 6.16
N VAL A 281 1.39 15.96 5.46
CA VAL A 281 1.36 15.09 4.26
C VAL A 281 0.81 13.71 4.58
N LEU A 282 1.31 13.05 5.63
CA LEU A 282 0.90 11.66 5.95
C LEU A 282 -0.60 11.52 6.26
N PRO A 283 -1.23 12.37 7.10
CA PRO A 283 -2.69 12.32 7.27
C PRO A 283 -3.47 12.57 5.99
N TYR A 284 -3.03 13.50 5.15
CA TYR A 284 -3.71 13.76 3.87
C TYR A 284 -3.62 12.59 2.90
N LEU A 285 -2.50 11.84 2.89
CA LEU A 285 -2.34 10.66 2.07
C LEU A 285 -3.32 9.54 2.40
N SER A 286 -3.72 9.43 3.67
CA SER A 286 -4.72 8.45 4.07
C SER A 286 -6.16 8.81 3.64
N LEU A 287 -6.38 9.98 3.04
CA LEU A 287 -7.69 10.48 2.67
C LEU A 287 -7.85 10.76 1.16
N ILE A 288 -6.79 11.21 0.49
CA ILE A 288 -6.85 11.80 -0.86
C ILE A 288 -6.78 10.78 -2.00
N HIS A 289 -6.59 9.51 -1.71
CA HIS A 289 -6.35 8.43 -2.67
C HIS A 289 -7.62 7.88 -3.36
N ILE A 290 -8.77 8.44 -3.10
CA ILE A 290 -10.08 7.98 -3.59
C ILE A 290 -10.36 8.52 -4.98
#